data_5335040ab61d7103bd369e9dd67f5b63
#
_entry.id   5335040ab61d7103bd369e9dd67f5b63
#
_cell.length_a   1.000
_cell.length_b   1.000
_cell.length_c   1.000
_cell.angle_alpha   90.00
_cell.angle_beta   90.00
_cell.angle_gamma   90.00
#
_symmetry.space_group_name_H-M   'P 1'
#
loop_
_entity.id
_entity.type
_entity.pdbx_description
1 polymer ?
#
loop_
_entity_poly.entity_id
_entity_poly.type
_entity_poly.pdbx_seq_one_letter_code
_entity_poly.pdbx_strand_id
1 'polypeptide(L)'
;MASSSHYQPVYLDLRGKQVVVIGGGYVAGEKLSVLFESGARIRVVSPELSEELQCWYAEGRFEWWQKCWEPSDQADAFVAIGATDDKMVNRAVFGEADEHGRLGNSVDDPKFCNFILSAVAKSGPMQVAISSAGCSPALAQRVRKRIVEEILTPELGELASFLGSWRPRVKTALPTFEAKQKFWEAVLDSEIPALLAAGKRAEAEAAMEKRLVPPSDGG
;
A
#
# COMPACT_ATOMS: atom_id res chain seq x y z
N MET A 1 -10.78 29.86 1.60
CA MET A 1 -9.39 29.45 1.29
C MET A 1 -9.37 27.94 1.31
N ALA A 2 -8.89 27.28 0.25
CA ALA A 2 -8.73 25.84 0.23
C ALA A 2 -7.73 25.46 1.33
N SER A 3 -8.12 24.57 2.25
CA SER A 3 -7.26 24.06 3.29
C SER A 3 -6.10 23.32 2.61
N SER A 4 -4.87 23.80 2.80
CA SER A 4 -3.68 23.07 2.39
C SER A 4 -3.67 21.74 3.17
N SER A 5 -3.48 20.63 2.48
CA SER A 5 -3.31 19.34 3.14
C SER A 5 -2.06 19.36 4.03
N HIS A 6 -2.21 19.01 5.30
CA HIS A 6 -1.08 18.83 6.20
C HIS A 6 -0.49 17.40 6.15
N TYR A 7 -1.13 16.51 5.38
CA TYR A 7 -0.66 15.12 5.24
C TYR A 7 0.48 15.02 4.24
N GLN A 8 1.58 14.40 4.65
CA GLN A 8 2.69 14.05 3.78
C GLN A 8 2.44 12.65 3.20
N PRO A 9 2.40 12.47 1.86
CA PRO A 9 2.26 11.14 1.28
C PRO A 9 3.53 10.30 1.53
N VAL A 10 3.32 9.11 2.09
CA VAL A 10 4.35 8.12 2.35
C VAL A 10 3.82 6.72 2.09
N TYR A 11 4.71 5.76 1.84
CA TYR A 11 4.40 4.33 1.84
C TYR A 11 4.98 3.70 3.08
N LEU A 12 4.13 3.03 3.87
CA LEU A 12 4.52 2.35 5.10
C LEU A 12 4.81 0.87 4.83
N ASP A 13 5.92 0.38 5.33
CA ASP A 13 6.19 -1.05 5.41
C ASP A 13 5.58 -1.61 6.70
N LEU A 14 4.44 -2.28 6.55
CA LEU A 14 3.70 -2.87 7.66
C LEU A 14 4.06 -4.35 7.91
N ARG A 15 4.99 -4.94 7.17
CA ARG A 15 5.37 -6.35 7.33
C ARG A 15 5.82 -6.63 8.76
N GLY A 16 5.10 -7.55 9.43
CA GLY A 16 5.34 -7.93 10.82
C GLY A 16 5.01 -6.86 11.87
N LYS A 17 4.49 -5.69 11.47
CA LYS A 17 4.02 -4.65 12.41
C LYS A 17 2.64 -5.02 12.95
N GLN A 18 2.38 -4.66 14.21
CA GLN A 18 1.06 -4.86 14.80
C GLN A 18 0.12 -3.75 14.37
N VAL A 19 -1.00 -4.13 13.76
CA VAL A 19 -2.13 -3.25 13.45
C VAL A 19 -3.32 -3.70 14.28
N VAL A 20 -3.91 -2.77 15.03
CA VAL A 20 -5.07 -3.05 15.87
C VAL A 20 -6.27 -2.30 15.33
N VAL A 21 -7.34 -3.00 15.03
CA VAL A 21 -8.62 -2.44 14.56
C VAL A 21 -9.65 -2.66 15.65
N ILE A 22 -10.23 -1.59 16.12
CA ILE A 22 -11.27 -1.58 17.16
C ILE A 22 -12.61 -1.42 16.46
N GLY A 23 -13.45 -2.46 16.58
CA GLY A 23 -14.73 -2.60 15.92
C GLY A 23 -14.82 -3.86 15.07
N GLY A 24 -16.04 -4.41 14.96
CA GLY A 24 -16.32 -5.68 14.28
C GLY A 24 -17.38 -5.58 13.19
N GLY A 25 -17.74 -4.36 12.79
CA GLY A 25 -18.79 -4.08 11.80
C GLY A 25 -18.25 -3.90 10.37
N TYR A 26 -19.12 -3.44 9.48
CA TYR A 26 -18.85 -3.19 8.07
C TYR A 26 -17.66 -2.24 7.86
N VAL A 27 -17.59 -1.14 8.61
CA VAL A 27 -16.50 -0.15 8.46
C VAL A 27 -15.13 -0.74 8.82
N ALA A 28 -15.08 -1.58 9.87
CA ALA A 28 -13.86 -2.31 10.20
C ALA A 28 -13.45 -3.25 9.07
N GLY A 29 -14.42 -3.94 8.44
CA GLY A 29 -14.20 -4.80 7.28
C GLY A 29 -13.56 -4.07 6.10
N GLU A 30 -14.04 -2.87 5.76
CA GLU A 30 -13.42 -2.05 4.70
C GLU A 30 -11.95 -1.71 5.01
N LYS A 31 -11.59 -1.46 6.27
CA LYS A 31 -10.19 -1.19 6.65
C LYS A 31 -9.34 -2.44 6.61
N LEU A 32 -9.87 -3.56 7.09
CA LEU A 32 -9.19 -4.85 7.09
C LEU A 32 -8.89 -5.34 5.66
N SER A 33 -9.83 -5.21 4.73
CA SER A 33 -9.65 -5.64 3.34
C SER A 33 -8.42 -5.01 2.68
N VAL A 34 -8.14 -3.74 2.97
CA VAL A 34 -6.96 -3.01 2.47
C VAL A 34 -5.67 -3.47 3.16
N LEU A 35 -5.76 -3.89 4.42
CA LEU A 35 -4.60 -4.24 5.25
C LEU A 35 -4.10 -5.67 5.04
N PHE A 36 -4.94 -6.60 4.59
CA PHE A 36 -4.56 -8.02 4.44
C PHE A 36 -3.35 -8.25 3.55
N GLU A 37 -3.17 -7.43 2.51
CA GLU A 37 -2.02 -7.57 1.60
C GLU A 37 -0.74 -6.89 2.12
N SER A 38 -0.81 -6.20 3.27
CA SER A 38 0.31 -5.41 3.79
C SER A 38 1.38 -6.23 4.51
N GLY A 39 1.08 -7.50 4.84
CA GLY A 39 1.94 -8.35 5.67
C GLY A 39 1.96 -7.95 7.16
N ALA A 40 1.03 -7.09 7.59
CA ALA A 40 0.84 -6.74 8.99
C ALA A 40 0.32 -7.93 9.82
N ARG A 41 0.63 -7.94 11.09
CA ARG A 41 -0.09 -8.75 12.08
C ARG A 41 -1.32 -7.96 12.50
N ILE A 42 -2.49 -8.49 12.22
CA ILE A 42 -3.75 -7.80 12.45
C ILE A 42 -4.45 -8.37 13.67
N ARG A 43 -4.87 -7.50 14.57
CA ARG A 43 -5.73 -7.80 15.71
C ARG A 43 -7.01 -6.99 15.59
N VAL A 44 -8.15 -7.65 15.76
CA VAL A 44 -9.46 -7.01 15.88
C VAL A 44 -9.91 -7.11 17.32
N VAL A 45 -10.33 -5.99 17.91
CA VAL A 45 -10.93 -5.93 19.26
C VAL A 45 -12.38 -5.52 19.12
N SER A 46 -13.30 -6.42 19.39
CA SER A 46 -14.74 -6.19 19.30
C SER A 46 -15.52 -7.25 20.08
N PRO A 47 -16.63 -6.91 20.75
CA PRO A 47 -17.52 -7.92 21.36
C PRO A 47 -18.11 -8.89 20.34
N GLU A 48 -18.41 -8.41 19.13
CA GLU A 48 -19.04 -9.15 18.06
C GLU A 48 -18.37 -8.86 16.71
N LEU A 49 -18.49 -9.79 15.76
CA LEU A 49 -18.06 -9.64 14.39
C LEU A 49 -19.27 -9.77 13.46
N SER A 50 -19.28 -8.97 12.38
CA SER A 50 -20.18 -9.18 11.24
C SER A 50 -19.95 -10.55 10.60
N GLU A 51 -20.93 -11.04 9.85
CA GLU A 51 -20.81 -12.34 9.14
C GLU A 51 -19.57 -12.42 8.25
N GLU A 52 -19.25 -11.36 7.54
CA GLU A 52 -18.07 -11.27 6.70
C GLU A 52 -16.77 -11.41 7.52
N LEU A 53 -16.68 -10.70 8.65
CA LEU A 53 -15.52 -10.78 9.53
C LEU A 53 -15.38 -12.11 10.21
N GLN A 54 -16.49 -12.78 10.53
CA GLN A 54 -16.47 -14.16 11.04
C GLN A 54 -15.87 -15.14 10.02
N CYS A 55 -16.22 -14.99 8.72
CA CYS A 55 -15.61 -15.78 7.66
C CYS A 55 -14.09 -15.53 7.59
N TRP A 56 -13.64 -14.29 7.58
CA TRP A 56 -12.21 -13.98 7.54
C TRP A 56 -11.44 -14.42 8.79
N TYR A 57 -12.09 -14.38 9.95
CA TYR A 57 -11.52 -14.93 11.17
C TYR A 57 -11.34 -16.45 11.09
N ALA A 58 -12.35 -17.17 10.57
CA ALA A 58 -12.28 -18.61 10.35
C ALA A 58 -11.18 -19.00 9.34
N GLU A 59 -10.87 -18.12 8.37
CA GLU A 59 -9.75 -18.26 7.45
C GLU A 59 -8.37 -17.94 8.10
N GLY A 60 -8.34 -17.50 9.36
CA GLY A 60 -7.11 -17.19 10.09
C GLY A 60 -6.45 -15.87 9.65
N ARG A 61 -7.21 -14.92 9.09
CA ARG A 61 -6.66 -13.65 8.55
C ARG A 61 -6.25 -12.65 9.60
N PHE A 62 -6.79 -12.74 10.82
CA PHE A 62 -6.47 -11.85 11.93
C PHE A 62 -6.71 -12.55 13.28
N GLU A 63 -6.13 -12.00 14.34
CA GLU A 63 -6.40 -12.35 15.72
C GLU A 63 -7.65 -11.60 16.20
N TRP A 64 -8.61 -12.28 16.83
CA TRP A 64 -9.79 -11.63 17.40
C TRP A 64 -9.79 -11.71 18.92
N TRP A 65 -9.87 -10.55 19.55
CA TRP A 65 -10.10 -10.41 20.97
C TRP A 65 -11.56 -10.04 21.21
N GLN A 66 -12.35 -11.02 21.64
CA GLN A 66 -13.80 -10.88 21.85
C GLN A 66 -14.07 -10.14 23.15
N LYS A 67 -13.97 -8.83 23.16
CA LYS A 67 -14.20 -7.95 24.30
C LYS A 67 -14.46 -6.50 23.86
N CYS A 68 -14.96 -5.67 24.80
CA CYS A 68 -14.88 -4.22 24.62
C CYS A 68 -13.42 -3.76 24.69
N TRP A 69 -13.08 -2.73 23.93
CA TRP A 69 -11.75 -2.17 23.89
C TRP A 69 -11.34 -1.50 25.21
N GLU A 70 -10.10 -1.64 25.57
CA GLU A 70 -9.39 -0.94 26.62
C GLU A 70 -8.03 -0.40 26.10
N PRO A 71 -7.47 0.69 26.66
CA PRO A 71 -6.19 1.28 26.19
C PRO A 71 -5.04 0.28 26.07
N SER A 72 -4.95 -0.66 26.98
CA SER A 72 -3.94 -1.73 26.98
C SER A 72 -4.00 -2.66 25.76
N ASP A 73 -5.13 -2.76 25.07
CA ASP A 73 -5.32 -3.65 23.93
C ASP A 73 -4.52 -3.22 22.70
N GLN A 74 -4.10 -1.97 22.65
CA GLN A 74 -3.28 -1.41 21.58
C GLN A 74 -1.87 -1.01 22.04
N ALA A 75 -1.42 -1.47 23.20
CA ALA A 75 -0.11 -1.09 23.76
C ALA A 75 1.06 -1.46 22.86
N ASP A 76 0.96 -2.54 22.07
CA ASP A 76 1.96 -3.02 21.10
C ASP A 76 1.66 -2.55 19.66
N ALA A 77 0.62 -1.75 19.44
CA ALA A 77 0.23 -1.33 18.09
C ALA A 77 1.25 -0.37 17.48
N PHE A 78 1.58 -0.60 16.21
CA PHE A 78 2.22 0.39 15.34
C PHE A 78 1.16 1.30 14.70
N VAL A 79 -0.01 0.73 14.38
CA VAL A 79 -1.17 1.42 13.86
C VAL A 79 -2.41 1.02 14.66
N ALA A 80 -3.23 1.98 15.10
CA ALA A 80 -4.53 1.76 15.74
C ALA A 80 -5.64 2.45 14.93
N ILE A 81 -6.74 1.74 14.69
CA ILE A 81 -7.88 2.24 13.92
C ILE A 81 -9.16 2.04 14.74
N GLY A 82 -9.80 3.12 15.12
CA GLY A 82 -11.14 3.11 15.74
C GLY A 82 -12.22 3.12 14.65
N ALA A 83 -12.93 2.01 14.53
CA ALA A 83 -13.95 1.78 13.51
C ALA A 83 -15.24 1.19 14.12
N THR A 84 -15.62 1.70 15.27
CA THR A 84 -16.89 1.37 15.96
C THR A 84 -17.96 2.40 15.62
N ASP A 85 -19.21 2.11 15.98
CA ASP A 85 -20.32 3.07 15.89
C ASP A 85 -20.24 4.15 17.00
N ASP A 86 -19.45 3.91 18.05
CA ASP A 86 -19.24 4.88 19.14
C ASP A 86 -18.03 5.79 18.82
N LYS A 87 -18.34 7.04 18.46
CA LYS A 87 -17.32 8.06 18.19
C LYS A 87 -16.43 8.37 19.38
N MET A 88 -16.93 8.21 20.62
CA MET A 88 -16.10 8.47 21.81
C MET A 88 -15.03 7.39 21.97
N VAL A 89 -15.38 6.13 21.70
CA VAL A 89 -14.40 5.03 21.66
C VAL A 89 -13.36 5.27 20.55
N ASN A 90 -13.81 5.61 19.33
CA ASN A 90 -12.89 5.86 18.21
C ASN A 90 -11.91 7.01 18.51
N ARG A 91 -12.37 8.09 19.14
CA ARG A 91 -11.51 9.21 19.59
C ARG A 91 -10.54 8.80 20.69
N ALA A 92 -10.99 7.98 21.65
CA ALA A 92 -10.12 7.47 22.71
C ALA A 92 -9.04 6.55 22.15
N VAL A 93 -9.36 5.72 21.17
CA VAL A 93 -8.37 4.90 20.42
C VAL A 93 -7.31 5.77 19.76
N PHE A 94 -7.73 6.85 19.10
CA PHE A 94 -6.79 7.81 18.53
C PHE A 94 -5.95 8.50 19.61
N GLY A 95 -6.57 8.99 20.69
CA GLY A 95 -5.86 9.68 21.76
C GLY A 95 -4.77 8.82 22.38
N GLU A 96 -5.07 7.56 22.68
CA GLU A 96 -4.11 6.59 23.20
C GLU A 96 -2.94 6.35 22.21
N ALA A 97 -3.23 6.26 20.89
CA ALA A 97 -2.20 6.10 19.88
C ALA A 97 -1.31 7.34 19.77
N ASP A 98 -1.91 8.54 19.72
CA ASP A 98 -1.22 9.82 19.55
C ASP A 98 -0.33 10.17 20.76
N GLU A 99 -0.82 9.94 21.97
CA GLU A 99 -0.05 10.13 23.21
C GLU A 99 1.26 9.31 23.23
N HIS A 100 1.24 8.13 22.61
CA HIS A 100 2.39 7.24 22.52
C HIS A 100 3.18 7.36 21.19
N GLY A 101 2.92 8.39 20.37
CA GLY A 101 3.60 8.64 19.12
C GLY A 101 3.33 7.56 18.05
N ARG A 102 2.19 6.90 18.11
CA ARG A 102 1.76 5.85 17.19
C ARG A 102 0.83 6.40 16.11
N LEU A 103 0.64 5.63 15.05
CA LEU A 103 -0.32 5.98 14.00
C LEU A 103 -1.74 5.66 14.47
N GLY A 104 -2.58 6.69 14.58
CA GLY A 104 -3.98 6.60 15.03
C GLY A 104 -4.94 7.13 13.99
N ASN A 105 -6.08 6.45 13.83
CA ASN A 105 -7.15 6.88 12.93
C ASN A 105 -8.51 6.61 13.58
N SER A 106 -9.30 7.67 13.79
CA SER A 106 -10.72 7.60 14.11
C SER A 106 -11.51 7.73 12.82
N VAL A 107 -12.19 6.66 12.41
CA VAL A 107 -12.95 6.66 11.15
C VAL A 107 -13.99 7.77 11.15
N ASP A 108 -14.10 8.45 10.00
CA ASP A 108 -15.03 9.59 9.79
C ASP A 108 -14.83 10.82 10.70
N ASP A 109 -13.68 10.91 11.38
CA ASP A 109 -13.35 12.08 12.20
C ASP A 109 -11.91 12.58 11.92
N PRO A 110 -11.70 13.40 10.87
CA PRO A 110 -10.36 13.84 10.44
C PRO A 110 -9.53 14.58 11.50
N LYS A 111 -10.19 15.16 12.52
CA LYS A 111 -9.49 15.83 13.63
C LYS A 111 -8.79 14.85 14.58
N PHE A 112 -9.23 13.62 14.55
CA PHE A 112 -8.70 12.53 15.36
C PHE A 112 -8.03 11.48 14.46
N CYS A 113 -7.18 11.96 13.53
CA CYS A 113 -6.39 11.15 12.63
C CYS A 113 -5.03 11.81 12.42
N ASN A 114 -3.93 11.11 12.74
CA ASN A 114 -2.58 11.54 12.36
C ASN A 114 -2.09 10.85 11.07
N PHE A 115 -2.85 9.91 10.53
CA PHE A 115 -2.70 9.35 9.18
C PHE A 115 -4.07 9.07 8.56
N ILE A 116 -4.11 8.93 7.24
CA ILE A 116 -5.32 8.55 6.48
C ILE A 116 -5.04 7.37 5.55
N LEU A 117 -6.03 6.49 5.40
CA LEU A 117 -6.02 5.46 4.39
C LEU A 117 -6.54 6.04 3.07
N SER A 118 -5.66 6.16 2.09
CA SER A 118 -5.97 6.72 0.78
C SER A 118 -6.67 5.72 -0.13
N ALA A 119 -7.33 6.21 -1.19
CA ALA A 119 -7.74 5.36 -2.31
C ALA A 119 -6.49 4.88 -3.06
N VAL A 120 -6.29 3.56 -3.17
CA VAL A 120 -5.09 2.98 -3.78
C VAL A 120 -5.42 2.29 -5.09
N ALA A 121 -4.68 2.63 -6.14
CA ALA A 121 -4.64 1.93 -7.41
C ALA A 121 -3.37 1.06 -7.46
N LYS A 122 -3.47 -0.19 -7.94
CA LYS A 122 -2.35 -1.14 -8.01
C LYS A 122 -2.31 -1.85 -9.35
N SER A 123 -1.09 -2.09 -9.86
CA SER A 123 -0.83 -3.04 -10.94
C SER A 123 0.56 -3.66 -10.72
N GLY A 124 0.61 -4.95 -10.38
CA GLY A 124 1.85 -5.58 -9.92
C GLY A 124 2.49 -4.80 -8.77
N PRO A 125 3.78 -4.47 -8.84
CA PRO A 125 4.47 -3.70 -7.80
C PRO A 125 4.20 -2.18 -7.87
N MET A 126 3.52 -1.70 -8.93
CA MET A 126 3.18 -0.28 -9.07
C MET A 126 1.99 0.08 -8.19
N GLN A 127 2.10 1.16 -7.45
CA GLN A 127 1.02 1.66 -6.58
C GLN A 127 0.91 3.17 -6.69
N VAL A 128 -0.33 3.67 -6.70
CA VAL A 128 -0.65 5.10 -6.63
C VAL A 128 -1.66 5.31 -5.51
N ALA A 129 -1.31 6.14 -4.54
CA ALA A 129 -2.21 6.54 -3.46
C ALA A 129 -2.82 7.91 -3.78
N ILE A 130 -4.13 8.02 -3.72
CA ILE A 130 -4.88 9.23 -4.06
C ILE A 130 -5.64 9.70 -2.81
N SER A 131 -5.38 10.94 -2.42
CA SER A 131 -6.10 11.60 -1.34
C SER A 131 -6.63 12.95 -1.79
N SER A 132 -7.84 13.28 -1.36
CA SER A 132 -8.41 14.62 -1.46
C SER A 132 -8.29 15.41 -0.15
N ALA A 133 -7.49 14.90 0.82
CA ALA A 133 -7.41 15.44 2.18
C ALA A 133 -8.78 15.61 2.86
N GLY A 134 -9.70 14.67 2.61
CA GLY A 134 -11.07 14.73 3.14
C GLY A 134 -12.04 15.60 2.35
N CYS A 135 -11.58 16.38 1.35
CA CYS A 135 -12.44 17.27 0.59
C CYS A 135 -13.50 16.53 -0.24
N SER A 136 -13.14 15.41 -0.87
CA SER A 136 -14.08 14.62 -1.68
C SER A 136 -13.60 13.18 -1.87
N PRO A 137 -14.04 12.25 -1.03
CA PRO A 137 -13.75 10.82 -1.19
C PRO A 137 -14.22 10.28 -2.56
N ALA A 138 -15.41 10.73 -3.03
CA ALA A 138 -15.95 10.32 -4.33
C ALA A 138 -15.05 10.75 -5.50
N LEU A 139 -14.47 11.96 -5.45
CA LEU A 139 -13.51 12.41 -6.44
C LEU A 139 -12.23 11.57 -6.42
N ALA A 140 -11.71 11.27 -5.24
CA ALA A 140 -10.53 10.41 -5.09
C ALA A 140 -10.76 9.01 -5.71
N GLN A 141 -11.94 8.41 -5.48
CA GLN A 141 -12.31 7.13 -6.09
C GLN A 141 -12.46 7.23 -7.62
N ARG A 142 -13.03 8.32 -8.13
CA ARG A 142 -13.15 8.55 -9.57
C ARG A 142 -11.77 8.68 -10.25
N VAL A 143 -10.85 9.43 -9.61
CA VAL A 143 -9.47 9.54 -10.08
C VAL A 143 -8.77 8.19 -10.04
N ARG A 144 -8.95 7.43 -8.95
CA ARG A 144 -8.41 6.07 -8.83
C ARG A 144 -8.85 5.18 -9.99
N LYS A 145 -10.15 5.19 -10.32
CA LYS A 145 -10.69 4.39 -11.41
C LYS A 145 -10.03 4.73 -12.75
N ARG A 146 -9.90 6.02 -13.06
CA ARG A 146 -9.20 6.47 -14.28
C ARG A 146 -7.73 6.05 -14.31
N ILE A 147 -7.02 6.13 -13.18
CA ILE A 147 -5.63 5.70 -13.10
C ILE A 147 -5.49 4.20 -13.38
N VAL A 148 -6.41 3.37 -12.87
CA VAL A 148 -6.41 1.92 -13.16
C VAL A 148 -6.72 1.65 -14.64
N GLU A 149 -7.67 2.37 -15.23
CA GLU A 149 -8.09 2.15 -16.61
C GLU A 149 -7.11 2.70 -17.65
N GLU A 150 -6.48 3.86 -17.36
CA GLU A 150 -5.71 4.61 -18.36
C GLU A 150 -4.18 4.50 -18.17
N ILE A 151 -3.70 4.22 -16.96
CA ILE A 151 -2.27 4.33 -16.60
C ILE A 151 -1.71 3.04 -16.00
N LEU A 152 -2.32 2.53 -14.93
CA LEU A 152 -1.85 1.33 -14.23
C LEU A 152 -2.40 0.06 -14.89
N THR A 153 -2.07 -0.13 -16.18
CA THR A 153 -2.49 -1.32 -16.92
C THR A 153 -1.75 -2.58 -16.43
N PRO A 154 -2.28 -3.79 -16.72
CA PRO A 154 -1.59 -5.05 -16.42
C PRO A 154 -0.18 -5.11 -17.01
N GLU A 155 -0.01 -4.58 -18.23
CA GLU A 155 1.27 -4.56 -18.95
C GLU A 155 2.31 -3.69 -18.22
N LEU A 156 1.89 -2.54 -17.65
CA LEU A 156 2.77 -1.70 -16.83
C LEU A 156 3.20 -2.43 -15.55
N GLY A 157 2.29 -3.18 -14.92
CA GLY A 157 2.60 -4.01 -13.75
C GLY A 157 3.60 -5.13 -14.07
N GLU A 158 3.44 -5.77 -15.23
CA GLU A 158 4.38 -6.78 -15.72
C GLU A 158 5.76 -6.18 -16.03
N LEU A 159 5.80 -5.04 -16.72
CA LEU A 159 7.03 -4.31 -16.99
C LEU A 159 7.76 -3.96 -15.69
N ALA A 160 7.06 -3.41 -14.70
CA ALA A 160 7.66 -3.06 -13.42
C ALA A 160 8.22 -4.29 -12.69
N SER A 161 7.51 -5.42 -12.72
CA SER A 161 7.96 -6.69 -12.15
C SER A 161 9.20 -7.21 -12.86
N PHE A 162 9.20 -7.17 -14.19
CA PHE A 162 10.33 -7.55 -15.03
C PHE A 162 11.58 -6.71 -14.72
N LEU A 163 11.45 -5.39 -14.74
CA LEU A 163 12.58 -4.49 -14.42
C LEU A 163 13.08 -4.71 -12.99
N GLY A 164 12.17 -4.96 -12.04
CA GLY A 164 12.51 -5.29 -10.65
C GLY A 164 13.40 -6.53 -10.54
N SER A 165 13.12 -7.58 -11.32
CA SER A 165 13.93 -8.82 -11.33
C SER A 165 15.37 -8.62 -11.83
N TRP A 166 15.59 -7.61 -12.68
CA TRP A 166 16.90 -7.27 -13.22
C TRP A 166 17.72 -6.32 -12.35
N ARG A 167 17.09 -5.61 -11.37
CA ARG A 167 17.81 -4.65 -10.52
C ARG A 167 19.07 -5.18 -9.84
N PRO A 168 19.12 -6.41 -9.28
CA PRO A 168 20.33 -6.92 -8.65
C PRO A 168 21.49 -7.03 -9.65
N ARG A 169 21.24 -7.55 -10.85
CA ARG A 169 22.24 -7.71 -11.92
C ARG A 169 22.76 -6.36 -12.42
N VAL A 170 21.84 -5.41 -12.68
CA VAL A 170 22.19 -4.04 -13.09
C VAL A 170 22.99 -3.33 -12.00
N LYS A 171 22.63 -3.53 -10.72
CA LYS A 171 23.37 -2.97 -9.59
C LYS A 171 24.81 -3.47 -9.52
N THR A 172 25.04 -4.72 -9.87
CA THR A 172 26.38 -5.33 -9.90
C THR A 172 27.19 -4.90 -11.13
N ALA A 173 26.55 -4.85 -12.31
CA ALA A 173 27.23 -4.55 -13.56
C ALA A 173 27.58 -3.06 -13.73
N LEU A 174 26.76 -2.16 -13.20
CA LEU A 174 26.92 -0.71 -13.36
C LEU A 174 27.28 -0.05 -12.02
N PRO A 175 28.48 0.54 -11.87
CA PRO A 175 28.95 1.00 -10.55
C PRO A 175 28.33 2.33 -10.11
N THR A 176 28.02 3.24 -11.06
CA THR A 176 27.57 4.60 -10.71
C THR A 176 26.05 4.75 -10.78
N PHE A 177 25.52 5.72 -10.04
CA PHE A 177 24.09 6.07 -10.10
C PHE A 177 23.70 6.56 -11.50
N GLU A 178 24.53 7.41 -12.10
CA GLU A 178 24.30 7.98 -13.43
C GLU A 178 24.25 6.92 -14.52
N ALA A 179 25.18 5.93 -14.49
CA ALA A 179 25.17 4.82 -15.43
C ALA A 179 23.89 3.98 -15.31
N LYS A 180 23.43 3.71 -14.07
CA LYS A 180 22.18 3.00 -13.83
C LYS A 180 20.97 3.78 -14.35
N GLN A 181 20.91 5.08 -14.09
CA GLN A 181 19.82 5.93 -14.56
C GLN A 181 19.73 5.91 -16.09
N LYS A 182 20.83 6.19 -16.79
CA LYS A 182 20.89 6.13 -18.26
C LYS A 182 20.50 4.77 -18.82
N PHE A 183 20.95 3.69 -18.17
CA PHE A 183 20.58 2.33 -18.55
C PHE A 183 19.07 2.10 -18.47
N TRP A 184 18.45 2.48 -17.35
CA TRP A 184 17.01 2.29 -17.17
C TRP A 184 16.18 3.16 -18.13
N GLU A 185 16.57 4.39 -18.39
CA GLU A 185 15.94 5.25 -19.39
C GLU A 185 16.03 4.61 -20.77
N ALA A 186 17.22 4.15 -21.18
CA ALA A 186 17.40 3.47 -22.46
C ALA A 186 16.62 2.15 -22.58
N VAL A 187 16.39 1.43 -21.49
CA VAL A 187 15.54 0.23 -21.47
C VAL A 187 14.07 0.61 -21.65
N LEU A 188 13.58 1.66 -20.98
CA LEU A 188 12.21 2.12 -21.12
C LEU A 188 11.88 2.64 -22.53
N ASP A 189 12.86 3.22 -23.22
CA ASP A 189 12.72 3.74 -24.59
C ASP A 189 12.99 2.67 -25.67
N SER A 190 13.24 1.41 -25.27
CA SER A 190 13.57 0.32 -26.19
C SER A 190 12.36 -0.51 -26.60
N GLU A 191 12.63 -1.59 -27.35
CA GLU A 191 11.65 -2.63 -27.72
C GLU A 191 11.13 -3.47 -26.53
N ILE A 192 11.80 -3.42 -25.38
CA ILE A 192 11.49 -4.30 -24.22
C ILE A 192 10.07 -4.13 -23.70
N PRO A 193 9.54 -2.90 -23.47
CA PRO A 193 8.16 -2.72 -23.06
C PRO A 193 7.17 -3.34 -24.07
N ALA A 194 7.38 -3.15 -25.37
CA ALA A 194 6.50 -3.68 -26.40
C ALA A 194 6.58 -5.23 -26.50
N LEU A 195 7.75 -5.81 -26.30
CA LEU A 195 7.92 -7.27 -26.25
C LEU A 195 7.16 -7.88 -25.07
N LEU A 196 7.23 -7.27 -23.90
CA LEU A 196 6.49 -7.73 -22.71
C LEU A 196 4.98 -7.61 -22.92
N ALA A 197 4.50 -6.47 -23.44
CA ALA A 197 3.08 -6.29 -23.77
C ALA A 197 2.56 -7.31 -24.80
N ALA A 198 3.44 -7.79 -25.68
CA ALA A 198 3.13 -8.87 -26.64
C ALA A 198 3.29 -10.29 -26.06
N GLY A 199 3.57 -10.45 -24.76
CA GLY A 199 3.82 -11.75 -24.12
C GLY A 199 5.16 -12.42 -24.50
N LYS A 200 6.08 -11.70 -25.14
CA LYS A 200 7.37 -12.19 -25.65
C LYS A 200 8.48 -12.04 -24.62
N ARG A 201 8.29 -12.59 -23.44
CA ARG A 201 9.20 -12.45 -22.30
C ARG A 201 10.62 -12.92 -22.61
N ALA A 202 10.78 -14.05 -23.30
CA ALA A 202 12.12 -14.57 -23.63
C ALA A 202 12.90 -13.62 -24.55
N GLU A 203 12.23 -12.98 -25.52
CA GLU A 203 12.84 -11.96 -26.38
C GLU A 203 13.25 -10.72 -25.58
N ALA A 204 12.40 -10.29 -24.62
CA ALA A 204 12.70 -9.18 -23.72
C ALA A 204 13.92 -9.48 -22.82
N GLU A 205 14.04 -10.70 -22.30
CA GLU A 205 15.19 -11.16 -21.51
C GLU A 205 16.47 -11.13 -22.34
N ALA A 206 16.44 -11.63 -23.57
CA ALA A 206 17.59 -11.58 -24.49
C ALA A 206 18.01 -10.13 -24.82
N ALA A 207 17.03 -9.23 -25.01
CA ALA A 207 17.31 -7.82 -25.24
C ALA A 207 17.93 -7.12 -24.01
N MET A 208 17.52 -7.49 -22.80
CA MET A 208 18.14 -7.00 -21.55
C MET A 208 19.58 -7.50 -21.40
N GLU A 209 19.83 -8.80 -21.64
CA GLU A 209 21.19 -9.37 -21.61
C GLU A 209 22.13 -8.60 -22.55
N LYS A 210 21.71 -8.41 -23.79
CA LYS A 210 22.51 -7.70 -24.79
C LYS A 210 22.85 -6.27 -24.39
N ARG A 211 21.95 -5.58 -23.68
CA ARG A 211 22.16 -4.19 -23.21
C ARG A 211 23.03 -4.11 -21.98
N LEU A 212 23.05 -5.13 -21.15
CA LEU A 212 23.80 -5.16 -19.89
C LEU A 212 25.27 -5.56 -20.11
N VAL A 213 25.57 -6.30 -21.17
CA VAL A 213 26.95 -6.62 -21.54
C VAL A 213 27.59 -5.35 -22.13
N PRO A 214 28.68 -4.80 -21.53
CA PRO A 214 29.41 -3.70 -22.16
C PRO A 214 29.82 -4.10 -23.58
N PRO A 215 29.81 -3.17 -24.56
CA PRO A 215 30.35 -3.46 -25.85
C PRO A 215 31.76 -4.02 -25.61
N SER A 216 32.02 -5.23 -26.11
CA SER A 216 33.38 -5.78 -26.16
C SER A 216 34.25 -4.74 -26.89
N ASP A 217 35.21 -4.15 -26.17
CA ASP A 217 36.21 -3.28 -26.78
C ASP A 217 36.76 -4.01 -27.98
N GLY A 218 36.27 -3.63 -29.17
CA GLY A 218 36.81 -4.05 -30.42
C GLY A 218 38.20 -3.44 -30.52
N GLY A 219 39.21 -4.32 -30.51
CA GLY A 219 40.61 -3.99 -30.67
C GLY A 219 40.92 -3.24 -31.96
#